data_69e7e3cc4165e0ca3ae234f05f829829
#
_entry.id   69e7e3cc4165e0ca3ae234f05f829829
#
_cell.length_a   1.000
_cell.length_b   1.000
_cell.length_c   1.000
_cell.angle_alpha   90.00
_cell.angle_beta   90.00
_cell.angle_gamma   90.00
#
_symmetry.space_group_name_H-M   'P 1'
#
loop_
_entity.id
_entity.type
_entity.pdbx_description
1 polymer ?
#
loop_
_entity_poly.entity_id
_entity_poly.type
_entity_poly.pdbx_seq_one_letter_code
_entity_poly.pdbx_strand_id
1 'polypeptide(L)'
;MKIIDMRVHSIAIADPPLRSSYGLHAPYALRTILEIESEDGIIGISETYGGEVPARTLEAVREKVIGQNPYRLTGLLSSMVEGEGSGIDRSQTYLVPGENPLDQTTRTFAAIEVACLDLIGKSVGQPVCDLIGGRVRDRVAFSAYPFFKHAGGGGEGDDLRRDEYGEVITPDTLVREVKQMIAKYGFSSIKFKGGVLEPDIEIEAVKLLYQELGAGIPLRIDPNSAWTVNTSVRVGKELVTELSCGGYLEDPTAGLENMAEVRKRLMAENITTPLATNVAVTSFADIPRALEMDAVQVILCDHHYWGGMRQVRHLANLCKVFGIGLSMHSNSHLGVSLMAMAHVAAATPHLTYACDTHYPWQSEKDEVVAGGRVPIVDGCVRISDKPGLGVELDYDQLAKGRERYRKCSYRKRDDEAQMRKYIDPNWQRILPRW
;
A
#
# COMPACT_ATOMS: atom_id res chain seq x y z
N MET A 1 7.96 -11.39 -29.61
CA MET A 1 8.66 -11.14 -28.34
C MET A 1 8.46 -12.31 -27.40
N LYS A 2 9.54 -12.82 -26.85
CA LYS A 2 9.59 -13.97 -25.96
C LYS A 2 10.43 -13.62 -24.74
N ILE A 3 10.00 -14.01 -23.56
CA ILE A 3 10.76 -13.84 -22.30
C ILE A 3 11.89 -14.87 -22.30
N ILE A 4 13.13 -14.43 -22.08
CA ILE A 4 14.31 -15.29 -22.04
C ILE A 4 14.94 -15.38 -20.66
N ASP A 5 14.70 -14.41 -19.79
CA ASP A 5 15.21 -14.42 -18.43
C ASP A 5 14.26 -13.71 -17.45
N MET A 6 14.37 -14.09 -16.19
CA MET A 6 13.63 -13.52 -15.05
C MET A 6 14.56 -13.51 -13.83
N ARG A 7 14.79 -12.34 -13.25
CA ARG A 7 15.70 -12.17 -12.09
C ARG A 7 14.95 -11.59 -10.91
N VAL A 8 15.12 -12.22 -9.75
CA VAL A 8 14.47 -11.85 -8.48
C VAL A 8 15.50 -11.29 -7.52
N HIS A 9 15.32 -10.05 -7.08
CA HIS A 9 16.24 -9.37 -6.18
C HIS A 9 15.54 -9.04 -4.86
N SER A 10 15.84 -9.81 -3.81
CA SER A 10 15.43 -9.47 -2.45
C SER A 10 16.30 -8.33 -1.92
N ILE A 11 15.66 -7.27 -1.46
CA ILE A 11 16.31 -6.09 -0.88
C ILE A 11 15.71 -5.73 0.47
N ALA A 12 16.49 -5.03 1.30
CA ALA A 12 16.02 -4.38 2.51
C ALA A 12 16.22 -2.87 2.39
N ILE A 13 15.21 -2.12 2.79
CA ILE A 13 15.22 -0.65 2.84
C ILE A 13 15.00 -0.22 4.28
N ALA A 14 15.71 0.81 4.73
CA ALA A 14 15.54 1.30 6.09
C ALA A 14 14.11 1.80 6.28
N ASP A 15 13.45 1.37 7.35
CA ASP A 15 12.09 1.73 7.68
C ASP A 15 12.07 2.41 9.05
N PRO A 16 11.55 3.65 9.17
CA PRO A 16 11.46 4.34 10.44
C PRO A 16 10.60 3.57 11.44
N PRO A 17 10.76 3.79 12.75
CA PRO A 17 10.00 3.08 13.78
C PRO A 17 8.56 3.59 13.88
N LEU A 18 7.80 3.45 12.77
CA LEU A 18 6.39 3.76 12.64
C LEU A 18 5.56 2.77 13.45
N ARG A 19 4.54 3.25 14.14
CA ARG A 19 3.63 2.43 14.94
C ARG A 19 2.34 2.15 14.20
N SER A 20 1.84 0.94 14.35
CA SER A 20 0.52 0.51 13.90
C SER A 20 -0.14 -0.38 14.95
N SER A 21 -1.40 -0.76 14.74
CA SER A 21 -2.08 -1.74 15.59
C SER A 21 -1.38 -3.10 15.63
N TYR A 22 -0.53 -3.39 14.66
CA TYR A 22 0.26 -4.63 14.57
C TYR A 22 1.59 -4.58 15.31
N GLY A 23 2.11 -3.39 15.64
CA GLY A 23 3.37 -3.20 16.32
C GLY A 23 4.24 -2.12 15.70
N LEU A 24 5.52 -2.40 15.49
CA LEU A 24 6.53 -1.45 15.06
C LEU A 24 7.10 -1.84 13.70
N HIS A 25 7.05 -0.93 12.73
CA HIS A 25 7.93 -0.98 11.57
C HIS A 25 9.36 -0.77 12.08
N ALA A 26 10.34 -1.15 11.45
CA ALA A 26 11.75 -1.02 11.77
C ALA A 26 12.42 -2.39 12.00
N PRO A 27 13.72 -2.47 11.84
CA PRO A 27 14.56 -1.42 11.29
C PRO A 27 14.54 -1.37 9.77
N TYR A 28 13.99 -2.41 9.11
CA TYR A 28 13.95 -2.54 7.66
C TYR A 28 12.59 -3.02 7.17
N ALA A 29 12.13 -2.45 6.06
CA ALA A 29 11.11 -3.08 5.23
C ALA A 29 11.80 -3.96 4.17
N LEU A 30 11.24 -5.13 3.93
CA LEU A 30 11.73 -6.07 2.92
C LEU A 30 10.96 -5.85 1.61
N ARG A 31 11.68 -5.71 0.50
CA ARG A 31 11.10 -5.57 -0.84
C ARG A 31 11.73 -6.55 -1.81
N THR A 32 11.03 -6.82 -2.90
CA THR A 32 11.53 -7.63 -4.01
C THR A 32 11.44 -6.83 -5.29
N ILE A 33 12.56 -6.67 -5.97
CA ILE A 33 12.63 -6.14 -7.33
C ILE A 33 12.68 -7.31 -8.30
N LEU A 34 11.84 -7.26 -9.33
CA LEU A 34 11.77 -8.25 -10.40
C LEU A 34 12.20 -7.62 -11.71
N GLU A 35 13.04 -8.31 -12.46
CA GLU A 35 13.37 -8.01 -13.84
C GLU A 35 12.90 -9.15 -14.74
N ILE A 36 12.33 -8.83 -15.89
CA ILE A 36 11.96 -9.77 -16.95
C ILE A 36 12.63 -9.27 -18.24
N GLU A 37 13.43 -10.13 -18.87
CA GLU A 37 14.17 -9.80 -20.08
C GLU A 37 13.59 -10.52 -21.30
N SER A 38 13.43 -9.79 -22.40
CA SER A 38 12.97 -10.33 -23.67
C SER A 38 14.15 -10.73 -24.57
N GLU A 39 13.87 -11.56 -25.59
CA GLU A 39 14.83 -11.93 -26.64
C GLU A 39 15.44 -10.74 -27.39
N ASP A 40 14.77 -9.58 -27.35
CA ASP A 40 15.23 -8.33 -27.95
C ASP A 40 16.13 -7.51 -26.98
N GLY A 41 16.46 -8.06 -25.79
CA GLY A 41 17.28 -7.40 -24.78
C GLY A 41 16.58 -6.28 -23.99
N ILE A 42 15.25 -6.16 -24.11
CA ILE A 42 14.47 -5.19 -23.34
C ILE A 42 14.18 -5.76 -21.95
N ILE A 43 14.42 -4.96 -20.92
CA ILE A 43 14.19 -5.34 -19.52
C ILE A 43 13.00 -4.58 -18.99
N GLY A 44 11.97 -5.32 -18.57
CA GLY A 44 10.86 -4.80 -17.78
C GLY A 44 11.07 -5.05 -16.30
N ILE A 45 10.66 -4.09 -15.48
CA ILE A 45 10.88 -4.11 -14.03
C ILE A 45 9.58 -4.01 -13.25
N SER A 46 9.58 -4.57 -12.04
CA SER A 46 8.55 -4.33 -11.05
C SER A 46 9.11 -4.38 -9.63
N GLU A 47 8.34 -3.88 -8.69
CA GLU A 47 8.62 -3.96 -7.26
C GLU A 47 7.41 -4.56 -6.55
N THR A 48 7.63 -5.48 -5.61
CA THR A 48 6.58 -6.09 -4.81
C THR A 48 7.03 -6.28 -3.36
N TYR A 49 6.14 -6.82 -2.54
CA TYR A 49 6.45 -7.19 -1.17
C TYR A 49 7.66 -8.13 -1.11
N GLY A 50 8.46 -7.99 -0.05
CA GLY A 50 9.70 -8.72 0.13
C GLY A 50 9.63 -9.77 1.24
N GLY A 51 10.75 -10.44 1.39
CA GLY A 51 10.96 -11.52 2.32
C GLY A 51 11.18 -12.85 1.61
N GLU A 52 11.34 -13.94 2.39
CA GLU A 52 11.67 -15.25 1.84
C GLU A 52 10.52 -15.83 0.98
N VAL A 53 9.28 -15.72 1.45
CA VAL A 53 8.13 -16.33 0.77
C VAL A 53 7.87 -15.68 -0.60
N PRO A 54 7.74 -14.35 -0.74
CA PRO A 54 7.56 -13.72 -2.04
C PRO A 54 8.69 -14.02 -3.02
N ALA A 55 9.93 -14.00 -2.57
CA ALA A 55 11.08 -14.31 -3.44
C ALA A 55 11.04 -15.77 -3.92
N ARG A 56 10.78 -16.71 -3.01
CA ARG A 56 10.70 -18.14 -3.33
C ARG A 56 9.54 -18.46 -4.29
N THR A 57 8.37 -17.84 -4.11
CA THR A 57 7.22 -18.05 -5.01
C THR A 57 7.48 -17.51 -6.41
N LEU A 58 8.16 -16.36 -6.53
CA LEU A 58 8.60 -15.83 -7.83
C LEU A 58 9.61 -16.76 -8.50
N GLU A 59 10.62 -17.25 -7.77
CA GLU A 59 11.59 -18.21 -8.33
C GLU A 59 10.93 -19.54 -8.74
N ALA A 60 9.96 -20.03 -7.99
CA ALA A 60 9.26 -21.28 -8.29
C ALA A 60 8.44 -21.25 -9.59
N VAL A 61 7.99 -20.07 -10.01
CA VAL A 61 7.23 -19.89 -11.28
C VAL A 61 8.12 -19.51 -12.47
N ARG A 62 9.42 -19.33 -12.26
CA ARG A 62 10.36 -18.87 -13.30
C ARG A 62 10.26 -19.69 -14.58
N GLU A 63 10.26 -21.02 -14.48
CA GLU A 63 10.17 -21.93 -15.64
C GLU A 63 8.85 -21.80 -16.40
N LYS A 64 7.77 -21.42 -15.70
CA LYS A 64 6.46 -21.13 -16.34
C LYS A 64 6.45 -19.81 -17.09
N VAL A 65 7.29 -18.84 -16.70
CA VAL A 65 7.39 -17.51 -17.28
C VAL A 65 8.34 -17.47 -18.46
N ILE A 66 9.51 -18.12 -18.33
CA ILE A 66 10.50 -18.19 -19.41
C ILE A 66 9.90 -18.90 -20.63
N GLY A 67 10.12 -18.32 -21.78
CA GLY A 67 9.58 -18.83 -23.04
C GLY A 67 8.20 -18.30 -23.40
N GLN A 68 7.50 -17.65 -22.46
CA GLN A 68 6.19 -17.08 -22.71
C GLN A 68 6.25 -15.76 -23.49
N ASN A 69 5.14 -15.42 -24.10
CA ASN A 69 4.94 -14.12 -24.72
C ASN A 69 4.37 -13.15 -23.67
N PRO A 70 5.05 -12.02 -23.35
CA PRO A 70 4.60 -11.08 -22.32
C PRO A 70 3.23 -10.45 -22.59
N TYR A 71 2.75 -10.45 -23.84
CA TYR A 71 1.39 -10.00 -24.18
C TYR A 71 0.28 -10.97 -23.75
N ARG A 72 0.60 -12.25 -23.47
CA ARG A 72 -0.38 -13.28 -23.11
C ARG A 72 -0.60 -13.41 -21.61
N LEU A 73 -0.77 -12.29 -20.93
CA LEU A 73 -0.83 -12.21 -19.46
C LEU A 73 -1.95 -13.07 -18.85
N THR A 74 -3.13 -13.13 -19.48
CA THR A 74 -4.24 -13.95 -18.98
C THR A 74 -3.91 -15.45 -19.06
N GLY A 75 -3.30 -15.90 -20.16
CA GLY A 75 -2.86 -17.28 -20.30
C GLY A 75 -1.76 -17.64 -19.29
N LEU A 76 -0.85 -16.72 -19.03
CA LEU A 76 0.19 -16.90 -18.01
C LEU A 76 -0.42 -17.04 -16.61
N LEU A 77 -1.38 -16.19 -16.22
CA LEU A 77 -2.09 -16.32 -14.95
C LEU A 77 -2.76 -17.69 -14.84
N SER A 78 -3.49 -18.11 -15.88
CA SER A 78 -4.18 -19.42 -15.89
C SER A 78 -3.20 -20.58 -15.65
N SER A 79 -2.02 -20.54 -16.27
CA SER A 79 -1.00 -21.58 -16.08
C SER A 79 -0.38 -21.59 -14.67
N MET A 80 -0.44 -20.47 -13.97
CA MET A 80 0.05 -20.36 -12.58
C MET A 80 -0.98 -20.89 -11.57
N VAL A 81 -2.26 -20.72 -11.84
CA VAL A 81 -3.38 -21.14 -10.94
C VAL A 81 -3.65 -22.64 -11.05
N GLU A 82 -3.33 -23.29 -12.17
CA GLU A 82 -3.54 -24.73 -12.36
C GLU A 82 -2.73 -25.54 -11.32
N GLY A 83 -3.44 -26.18 -10.39
CA GLY A 83 -2.86 -27.04 -9.34
C GLY A 83 -3.06 -26.54 -7.91
N GLU A 84 -3.65 -25.40 -7.68
CA GLU A 84 -3.95 -24.92 -6.32
C GLU A 84 -5.27 -25.51 -5.78
N GLY A 85 -5.16 -26.24 -4.66
CA GLY A 85 -6.30 -26.89 -4.01
C GLY A 85 -7.20 -25.93 -3.24
N SER A 86 -8.48 -26.30 -3.11
CA SER A 86 -9.60 -25.52 -2.59
C SER A 86 -9.73 -25.45 -1.04
N GLY A 87 -8.70 -25.70 -0.28
CA GLY A 87 -8.80 -25.91 1.18
C GLY A 87 -8.17 -24.82 2.05
N ILE A 88 -8.58 -23.54 1.92
CA ILE A 88 -7.94 -22.46 2.69
C ILE A 88 -8.87 -21.93 3.76
N ASP A 89 -8.35 -21.89 4.99
CA ASP A 89 -9.00 -21.23 6.12
C ASP A 89 -8.92 -19.71 5.98
N ARG A 90 -10.04 -19.10 5.63
CA ARG A 90 -10.21 -17.65 5.52
C ARG A 90 -10.44 -16.95 6.87
N SER A 91 -10.46 -17.69 7.98
CA SER A 91 -10.70 -17.14 9.30
C SER A 91 -9.48 -16.46 9.92
N GLN A 92 -8.29 -16.63 9.34
CA GLN A 92 -7.06 -16.04 9.86
C GLN A 92 -6.88 -14.60 9.38
N THR A 93 -6.60 -13.70 10.32
CA THR A 93 -6.25 -12.31 10.04
C THR A 93 -4.77 -12.22 9.71
N TYR A 94 -4.45 -11.81 8.49
CA TYR A 94 -3.08 -11.60 8.01
C TYR A 94 -2.64 -10.15 8.20
N LEU A 95 -1.35 -9.94 8.49
CA LEU A 95 -0.75 -8.62 8.72
C LEU A 95 -0.79 -7.71 7.49
N VAL A 96 -0.68 -8.32 6.32
CA VAL A 96 -0.67 -7.63 5.04
C VAL A 96 -1.84 -8.17 4.23
N PRO A 97 -2.66 -7.32 3.63
CA PRO A 97 -3.69 -7.76 2.71
C PRO A 97 -3.10 -8.69 1.64
N GLY A 98 -3.76 -9.82 1.37
CA GLY A 98 -3.27 -10.81 0.41
C GLY A 98 -2.15 -11.73 0.93
N GLU A 99 -1.85 -11.77 2.22
CA GLU A 99 -0.92 -12.79 2.79
C GLU A 99 -1.53 -14.19 2.91
N ASN A 100 -2.81 -14.32 2.65
CA ASN A 100 -3.49 -15.60 2.53
C ASN A 100 -2.79 -16.46 1.46
N PRO A 101 -2.53 -17.77 1.69
CA PRO A 101 -1.93 -18.64 0.69
C PRO A 101 -2.62 -18.69 -0.68
N LEU A 102 -3.95 -18.53 -0.74
CA LEU A 102 -4.70 -18.36 -2.02
C LEU A 102 -4.25 -17.13 -2.79
N ASP A 103 -3.84 -16.11 -2.08
CA ASP A 103 -3.46 -14.84 -2.68
C ASP A 103 -2.01 -14.84 -3.16
N GLN A 104 -1.21 -15.87 -2.80
CA GLN A 104 0.21 -15.94 -3.19
C GLN A 104 0.37 -15.98 -4.70
N THR A 105 -0.42 -16.82 -5.40
CA THR A 105 -0.39 -16.86 -6.87
C THR A 105 -0.80 -15.54 -7.47
N THR A 106 -1.87 -14.92 -6.97
CA THR A 106 -2.35 -13.61 -7.41
C THR A 106 -1.28 -12.53 -7.21
N ARG A 107 -0.60 -12.51 -6.07
CA ARG A 107 0.50 -11.56 -5.77
C ARG A 107 1.73 -11.80 -6.61
N THR A 108 2.12 -13.07 -6.78
CA THR A 108 3.24 -13.48 -7.63
C THR A 108 2.99 -13.05 -9.07
N PHE A 109 1.79 -13.32 -9.58
CA PHE A 109 1.37 -12.89 -10.92
C PHE A 109 1.36 -11.37 -11.05
N ALA A 110 0.88 -10.63 -10.05
CA ALA A 110 0.83 -9.18 -10.07
C ALA A 110 2.22 -8.55 -10.31
N ALA A 111 3.25 -9.06 -9.65
CA ALA A 111 4.63 -8.61 -9.88
C ALA A 111 5.10 -8.89 -11.31
N ILE A 112 4.77 -10.07 -11.84
CA ILE A 112 5.11 -10.47 -13.21
C ILE A 112 4.34 -9.62 -14.22
N GLU A 113 3.05 -9.35 -13.98
CA GLU A 113 2.24 -8.51 -14.85
C GLU A 113 2.82 -7.10 -15.00
N VAL A 114 3.20 -6.47 -13.87
CA VAL A 114 3.78 -5.14 -13.87
C VAL A 114 5.08 -5.10 -14.67
N ALA A 115 5.99 -6.08 -14.45
CA ALA A 115 7.24 -6.17 -15.19
C ALA A 115 6.99 -6.43 -16.69
N CYS A 116 6.01 -7.28 -17.05
CA CYS A 116 5.63 -7.49 -18.44
C CYS A 116 5.05 -6.22 -19.09
N LEU A 117 4.22 -5.47 -18.38
CA LEU A 117 3.65 -4.20 -18.88
C LEU A 117 4.74 -3.14 -19.08
N ASP A 118 5.72 -3.06 -18.19
CA ASP A 118 6.88 -2.17 -18.34
C ASP A 118 7.69 -2.57 -19.58
N LEU A 119 7.99 -3.88 -19.73
CA LEU A 119 8.69 -4.42 -20.87
C LEU A 119 7.96 -4.12 -22.20
N ILE A 120 6.64 -4.37 -22.23
CA ILE A 120 5.80 -4.08 -23.41
C ILE A 120 5.84 -2.58 -23.72
N GLY A 121 5.64 -1.74 -22.70
CA GLY A 121 5.66 -0.29 -22.86
C GLY A 121 6.98 0.19 -23.47
N LYS A 122 8.11 -0.29 -22.98
CA LYS A 122 9.44 -0.02 -23.51
C LYS A 122 9.57 -0.48 -24.96
N SER A 123 9.06 -1.67 -25.29
CA SER A 123 9.17 -2.23 -26.64
C SER A 123 8.36 -1.49 -27.70
N VAL A 124 7.23 -0.88 -27.31
CA VAL A 124 6.35 -0.14 -28.24
C VAL A 124 6.47 1.39 -28.08
N GLY A 125 7.36 1.86 -27.20
CA GLY A 125 7.56 3.30 -26.97
C GLY A 125 6.38 3.99 -26.27
N GLN A 126 5.60 3.28 -25.43
CA GLN A 126 4.41 3.82 -24.76
C GLN A 126 4.49 3.70 -23.23
N PRO A 127 3.95 4.67 -22.48
CA PRO A 127 3.79 4.55 -21.02
C PRO A 127 2.81 3.43 -20.66
N VAL A 128 3.04 2.77 -19.51
CA VAL A 128 2.16 1.67 -19.05
C VAL A 128 0.69 2.08 -18.94
N CYS A 129 0.40 3.30 -18.48
CA CYS A 129 -0.99 3.76 -18.37
C CYS A 129 -1.74 3.74 -19.71
N ASP A 130 -1.04 3.97 -20.84
CA ASP A 130 -1.66 3.95 -22.15
C ASP A 130 -1.91 2.52 -22.66
N LEU A 131 -1.14 1.54 -22.17
CA LEU A 131 -1.38 0.11 -22.47
C LEU A 131 -2.60 -0.48 -21.74
N ILE A 132 -2.94 0.10 -20.59
CA ILE A 132 -4.05 -0.40 -19.74
C ILE A 132 -5.33 0.41 -19.87
N GLY A 133 -5.49 1.17 -20.95
CA GLY A 133 -6.75 1.85 -21.30
C GLY A 133 -6.62 3.35 -21.55
N GLY A 134 -5.41 3.90 -21.45
CA GLY A 134 -5.12 5.32 -21.68
C GLY A 134 -5.26 6.17 -20.41
N ARG A 135 -4.36 7.13 -20.27
CA ARG A 135 -4.38 8.04 -19.12
C ARG A 135 -5.51 9.07 -19.24
N VAL A 136 -6.14 9.35 -18.13
CA VAL A 136 -7.19 10.35 -17.98
C VAL A 136 -6.73 11.53 -17.11
N ARG A 137 -5.52 11.41 -16.52
CA ARG A 137 -4.84 12.47 -15.77
C ARG A 137 -3.34 12.33 -15.86
N ASP A 138 -2.63 13.46 -15.91
CA ASP A 138 -1.16 13.50 -15.93
C ASP A 138 -0.56 13.64 -14.53
N ARG A 139 -1.37 14.02 -13.55
CA ARG A 139 -0.99 14.20 -12.15
C ARG A 139 -1.87 13.30 -11.29
N VAL A 140 -1.25 12.45 -10.50
CA VAL A 140 -1.91 11.52 -9.58
C VAL A 140 -1.71 12.05 -8.17
N ALA A 141 -2.82 12.35 -7.49
CA ALA A 141 -2.79 12.85 -6.12
C ALA A 141 -2.52 11.73 -5.11
N PHE A 142 -1.65 12.03 -4.17
CA PHE A 142 -1.36 11.19 -3.00
C PHE A 142 -1.68 11.93 -1.71
N SER A 143 -1.91 11.18 -0.63
CA SER A 143 -2.15 11.70 0.71
C SER A 143 -0.87 11.71 1.53
N ALA A 144 -0.67 12.72 2.37
CA ALA A 144 0.25 12.57 3.50
C ALA A 144 -0.23 11.40 4.37
N TYR A 145 0.71 10.56 4.78
CA TYR A 145 0.40 9.39 5.60
C TYR A 145 1.19 9.45 6.92
N PRO A 146 0.75 10.29 7.87
CA PRO A 146 1.36 10.42 9.18
C PRO A 146 1.11 9.19 10.05
N PHE A 147 2.07 8.94 10.95
CA PHE A 147 2.08 7.86 11.91
C PHE A 147 2.48 8.36 13.28
N PHE A 148 1.93 7.80 14.33
CA PHE A 148 2.67 7.80 15.57
C PHE A 148 3.95 6.98 15.38
N LYS A 149 5.08 7.48 15.86
CA LYS A 149 6.40 6.84 15.72
C LYS A 149 7.32 7.15 16.88
N HIS A 150 8.23 6.24 17.14
CA HIS A 150 9.36 6.52 18.03
C HIS A 150 10.47 7.27 17.29
N ALA A 151 11.42 7.83 18.05
CA ALA A 151 12.58 8.48 17.46
C ALA A 151 13.40 7.47 16.63
N GLY A 152 13.91 7.91 15.50
CA GLY A 152 14.75 7.13 14.60
C GLY A 152 14.30 7.19 13.13
N GLY A 153 15.26 7.03 12.23
CA GLY A 153 15.05 7.04 10.78
C GLY A 153 15.07 5.66 10.12
N GLY A 154 15.16 4.58 10.93
CA GLY A 154 15.32 3.21 10.43
C GLY A 154 16.78 2.83 10.18
N GLY A 155 17.00 1.55 9.83
CA GLY A 155 18.32 0.95 9.70
C GLY A 155 18.94 0.54 11.05
N GLU A 156 20.07 -0.17 11.01
CA GLU A 156 20.83 -0.60 12.19
C GLU A 156 22.33 -0.31 12.00
N GLY A 157 23.04 -0.04 13.09
CA GLY A 157 24.50 0.17 13.08
C GLY A 157 24.94 1.29 12.14
N ASP A 158 25.89 0.99 11.25
CA ASP A 158 26.42 1.97 10.29
C ASP A 158 25.40 2.33 9.18
N ASP A 159 24.29 1.60 9.11
CA ASP A 159 23.21 1.81 8.13
C ASP A 159 22.05 2.65 8.68
N LEU A 160 22.22 3.28 9.84
CA LEU A 160 21.22 4.17 10.42
C LEU A 160 20.90 5.35 9.50
N ARG A 161 19.60 5.65 9.35
CA ARG A 161 19.10 6.83 8.63
C ARG A 161 18.83 7.99 9.57
N ARG A 162 18.96 9.19 9.03
CA ARG A 162 18.56 10.41 9.75
C ARG A 162 17.06 10.38 10.01
N ASP A 163 16.68 10.69 11.25
CA ASP A 163 15.29 10.95 11.60
C ASP A 163 14.91 12.37 11.16
N GLU A 164 13.97 12.46 10.24
CA GLU A 164 13.52 13.76 9.68
C GLU A 164 12.47 14.43 10.56
N TYR A 165 11.62 13.62 11.22
CA TYR A 165 10.42 14.12 11.91
C TYR A 165 10.53 14.07 13.43
N GLY A 166 11.52 13.33 13.98
CA GLY A 166 11.65 13.08 15.40
C GLY A 166 10.60 12.13 15.94
N GLU A 167 10.42 12.11 17.25
CA GLU A 167 9.40 11.33 17.92
C GLU A 167 8.02 11.99 17.77
N VAL A 168 7.00 11.15 17.47
CA VAL A 168 5.60 11.56 17.25
C VAL A 168 4.70 10.64 18.07
N ILE A 169 4.37 11.08 19.30
CA ILE A 169 3.59 10.30 20.28
C ILE A 169 2.46 11.10 20.93
N THR A 170 2.25 12.35 20.49
CA THR A 170 1.16 13.21 20.97
C THR A 170 0.44 13.87 19.79
N PRO A 171 -0.79 14.39 19.98
CA PRO A 171 -1.51 15.15 18.97
C PRO A 171 -0.70 16.32 18.38
N ASP A 172 -0.03 17.12 19.23
CA ASP A 172 0.78 18.26 18.76
C ASP A 172 1.96 17.84 17.88
N THR A 173 2.63 16.74 18.25
CA THR A 173 3.76 16.22 17.47
C THR A 173 3.29 15.65 16.14
N LEU A 174 2.08 15.05 16.06
CA LEU A 174 1.46 14.59 14.83
C LEU A 174 1.12 15.76 13.89
N VAL A 175 0.54 16.85 14.44
CA VAL A 175 0.25 18.06 13.66
C VAL A 175 1.54 18.67 13.10
N ARG A 176 2.60 18.73 13.90
CA ARG A 176 3.92 19.20 13.44
C ARG A 176 4.44 18.37 12.27
N GLU A 177 4.39 17.05 12.37
CA GLU A 177 4.79 16.12 11.31
C GLU A 177 4.00 16.36 10.03
N VAL A 178 2.68 16.43 10.13
CA VAL A 178 1.81 16.69 8.98
C VAL A 178 2.11 18.02 8.31
N LYS A 179 2.31 19.10 9.08
CA LYS A 179 2.71 20.40 8.54
C LYS A 179 4.05 20.34 7.80
N GLN A 180 5.01 19.57 8.32
CA GLN A 180 6.30 19.33 7.64
C GLN A 180 6.11 18.56 6.32
N MET A 181 5.27 17.52 6.31
CA MET A 181 4.94 16.76 5.08
C MET A 181 4.26 17.65 4.05
N ILE A 182 3.29 18.46 4.47
CA ILE A 182 2.61 19.41 3.57
C ILE A 182 3.60 20.44 3.00
N ALA A 183 4.44 21.04 3.86
CA ALA A 183 5.43 22.01 3.42
C ALA A 183 6.45 21.43 2.43
N LYS A 184 6.84 20.15 2.60
CA LYS A 184 7.83 19.48 1.77
C LYS A 184 7.26 18.96 0.45
N TYR A 185 6.05 18.39 0.47
CA TYR A 185 5.47 17.65 -0.66
C TYR A 185 4.20 18.27 -1.25
N GLY A 186 3.58 19.24 -0.56
CA GLY A 186 2.36 19.90 -1.02
C GLY A 186 1.11 19.04 -0.95
N PHE A 187 1.02 18.08 -0.04
CA PHE A 187 -0.16 17.22 0.10
C PHE A 187 -1.42 18.01 0.42
N SER A 188 -2.53 17.65 -0.22
CA SER A 188 -3.85 18.26 -0.06
C SER A 188 -4.87 17.34 0.62
N SER A 189 -4.46 16.18 1.08
CA SER A 189 -5.27 15.24 1.87
C SER A 189 -4.39 14.47 2.84
N ILE A 190 -4.98 14.01 3.94
CA ILE A 190 -4.28 13.34 5.03
C ILE A 190 -4.95 12.00 5.29
N LYS A 191 -4.17 10.93 5.38
CA LYS A 191 -4.57 9.65 5.95
C LYS A 191 -3.74 9.38 7.19
N PHE A 192 -4.35 9.39 8.36
CA PHE A 192 -3.68 9.15 9.63
C PHE A 192 -3.75 7.67 10.02
N LYS A 193 -2.61 7.08 10.37
CA LYS A 193 -2.53 5.71 10.88
C LYS A 193 -2.84 5.68 12.37
N GLY A 194 -4.08 5.33 12.68
CA GLY A 194 -4.59 5.19 14.05
C GLY A 194 -4.47 3.76 14.60
N GLY A 195 -5.22 3.49 15.67
CA GLY A 195 -5.23 2.19 16.37
C GLY A 195 -3.98 1.93 17.21
N VAL A 196 -3.22 2.94 17.51
CA VAL A 196 -1.92 2.90 18.19
C VAL A 196 -2.01 3.35 19.63
N LEU A 197 -2.71 4.46 19.87
CA LEU A 197 -2.95 5.05 21.19
C LEU A 197 -4.40 4.87 21.58
N GLU A 198 -4.73 5.26 22.81
CA GLU A 198 -6.13 5.26 23.25
C GLU A 198 -6.99 6.11 22.29
N PRO A 199 -8.22 5.68 21.99
CA PRO A 199 -9.07 6.37 21.01
C PRO A 199 -9.30 7.85 21.31
N ASP A 200 -9.34 8.26 22.56
CA ASP A 200 -9.53 9.67 22.95
C ASP A 200 -8.35 10.55 22.52
N ILE A 201 -7.12 10.03 22.59
CA ILE A 201 -5.91 10.72 22.10
C ILE A 201 -5.94 10.84 20.58
N GLU A 202 -6.39 9.79 19.88
CA GLU A 202 -6.49 9.79 18.42
C GLU A 202 -7.61 10.70 17.92
N ILE A 203 -8.74 10.77 18.62
CA ILE A 203 -9.82 11.75 18.39
C ILE A 203 -9.30 13.16 18.54
N GLU A 204 -8.58 13.45 19.63
CA GLU A 204 -7.95 14.75 19.86
C GLU A 204 -6.99 15.11 18.72
N ALA A 205 -6.17 14.15 18.28
CA ALA A 205 -5.23 14.35 17.18
C ALA A 205 -5.93 14.72 15.87
N VAL A 206 -7.04 14.05 15.50
CA VAL A 206 -7.82 14.37 14.30
C VAL A 206 -8.52 15.72 14.42
N LYS A 207 -9.08 16.04 15.58
CA LYS A 207 -9.69 17.35 15.85
C LYS A 207 -8.67 18.47 15.75
N LEU A 208 -7.47 18.28 16.31
CA LEU A 208 -6.39 19.26 16.23
C LEU A 208 -5.87 19.43 14.79
N LEU A 209 -5.72 18.35 14.02
CA LEU A 209 -5.41 18.42 12.59
C LEU A 209 -6.44 19.24 11.83
N TYR A 210 -7.74 19.01 12.08
CA TYR A 210 -8.81 19.76 11.45
C TYR A 210 -8.77 21.26 11.79
N GLN A 211 -8.53 21.59 13.04
CA GLN A 211 -8.39 22.99 13.50
C GLN A 211 -7.21 23.69 12.85
N GLU A 212 -6.06 23.03 12.77
CA GLU A 212 -4.80 23.60 12.31
C GLU A 212 -4.66 23.67 10.79
N LEU A 213 -5.32 22.78 10.07
CA LEU A 213 -5.24 22.68 8.61
C LEU A 213 -6.49 23.27 7.90
N GLY A 214 -7.60 23.39 8.62
CA GLY A 214 -8.87 23.89 8.10
C GLY A 214 -9.76 22.84 7.48
N ALA A 215 -11.04 23.17 7.37
CA ALA A 215 -12.12 22.25 6.94
C ALA A 215 -12.03 21.78 5.47
N GLY A 216 -11.13 22.34 4.66
CA GLY A 216 -11.00 22.01 3.23
C GLY A 216 -10.07 20.83 2.93
N ILE A 217 -9.36 20.29 3.93
CA ILE A 217 -8.44 19.19 3.73
C ILE A 217 -9.11 17.88 4.15
N PRO A 218 -9.30 16.89 3.22
CA PRO A 218 -9.84 15.59 3.55
C PRO A 218 -8.97 14.88 4.60
N LEU A 219 -9.60 14.48 5.72
CA LEU A 219 -8.97 13.71 6.78
C LEU A 219 -9.53 12.29 6.79
N ARG A 220 -8.68 11.31 6.95
CA ARG A 220 -8.99 9.88 6.99
C ARG A 220 -8.24 9.25 8.14
N ILE A 221 -8.87 8.32 8.84
CA ILE A 221 -8.24 7.57 9.93
C ILE A 221 -8.36 6.08 9.69
N ASP A 222 -7.26 5.36 9.91
CA ASP A 222 -7.13 3.93 9.68
C ASP A 222 -6.55 3.24 10.93
N PRO A 223 -7.40 2.74 11.85
CA PRO A 223 -6.95 2.01 13.02
C PRO A 223 -6.60 0.54 12.76
N ASN A 224 -6.70 0.06 11.53
CA ASN A 224 -6.40 -1.33 11.17
C ASN A 224 -7.00 -2.35 12.14
N SER A 225 -8.31 -2.33 12.29
CA SER A 225 -9.10 -3.26 13.10
C SER A 225 -8.81 -3.22 14.62
N ALA A 226 -8.20 -2.14 15.10
CA ALA A 226 -7.85 -2.02 16.52
C ALA A 226 -9.05 -1.75 17.44
N TRP A 227 -10.18 -1.32 16.89
CA TRP A 227 -11.34 -0.92 17.68
C TRP A 227 -12.43 -1.98 17.71
N THR A 228 -13.14 -2.05 18.85
CA THR A 228 -14.42 -2.76 18.94
C THR A 228 -15.48 -2.03 18.12
N VAL A 229 -16.61 -2.68 17.83
CA VAL A 229 -17.78 -2.04 17.21
C VAL A 229 -18.22 -0.81 18.01
N ASN A 230 -18.27 -0.91 19.35
CA ASN A 230 -18.68 0.20 20.22
C ASN A 230 -17.72 1.40 20.11
N THR A 231 -16.43 1.15 20.16
CA THR A 231 -15.41 2.21 20.00
C THR A 231 -15.48 2.82 18.61
N SER A 232 -15.63 2.02 17.55
CA SER A 232 -15.74 2.49 16.17
C SER A 232 -16.94 3.43 15.97
N VAL A 233 -18.09 3.07 16.56
CA VAL A 233 -19.29 3.92 16.51
C VAL A 233 -19.08 5.21 17.29
N ARG A 234 -18.47 5.16 18.48
CA ARG A 234 -18.16 6.34 19.28
C ARG A 234 -17.24 7.30 18.51
N VAL A 235 -16.14 6.79 17.97
CA VAL A 235 -15.20 7.60 17.19
C VAL A 235 -15.87 8.21 15.96
N GLY A 236 -16.70 7.43 15.24
CA GLY A 236 -17.44 7.92 14.09
C GLY A 236 -18.40 9.06 14.41
N LYS A 237 -19.02 9.03 15.62
CA LYS A 237 -19.87 10.12 16.12
C LYS A 237 -19.06 11.38 16.46
N GLU A 238 -17.94 11.18 17.15
CA GLU A 238 -17.11 12.30 17.61
C GLU A 238 -16.35 13.01 16.50
N LEU A 239 -16.07 12.32 15.40
CA LEU A 239 -15.32 12.85 14.25
C LEU A 239 -16.20 13.16 13.03
N VAL A 240 -17.52 13.21 13.18
CA VAL A 240 -18.44 13.45 12.05
C VAL A 240 -18.15 14.75 11.30
N THR A 241 -17.75 15.79 12.01
CA THR A 241 -17.40 17.10 11.42
C THR A 241 -16.07 17.04 10.69
N GLU A 242 -15.05 16.47 11.31
CA GLU A 242 -13.69 16.41 10.82
C GLU A 242 -13.57 15.52 9.57
N LEU A 243 -14.39 14.47 9.50
CA LEU A 243 -14.41 13.53 8.36
C LEU A 243 -15.41 13.92 7.26
N SER A 244 -16.16 15.01 7.41
CA SER A 244 -17.23 15.41 6.48
C SER A 244 -16.72 15.82 5.10
N CYS A 245 -15.49 16.33 4.99
CA CYS A 245 -14.91 16.82 3.75
C CYS A 245 -14.10 15.71 3.04
N GLY A 246 -14.77 14.72 2.41
CA GLY A 246 -14.09 13.65 1.67
C GLY A 246 -13.24 12.73 2.55
N GLY A 247 -13.60 12.61 3.83
CA GLY A 247 -12.98 11.70 4.78
C GLY A 247 -13.64 10.33 4.80
N TYR A 248 -13.05 9.41 5.54
CA TYR A 248 -13.60 8.09 5.84
C TYR A 248 -12.97 7.46 7.09
N LEU A 249 -13.64 6.43 7.62
CA LEU A 249 -13.08 5.51 8.61
C LEU A 249 -12.64 4.24 7.89
N GLU A 250 -11.35 3.91 7.92
CA GLU A 250 -10.82 2.72 7.26
C GLU A 250 -10.59 1.61 8.27
N ASP A 251 -11.11 0.43 7.96
CA ASP A 251 -11.00 -0.77 8.80
C ASP A 251 -11.08 -0.47 10.31
N PRO A 252 -12.13 0.26 10.79
CA PRO A 252 -12.23 0.61 12.20
C PRO A 252 -12.32 -0.64 13.09
N THR A 253 -12.94 -1.70 12.58
CA THR A 253 -13.10 -3.00 13.26
C THR A 253 -12.88 -4.13 12.27
N ALA A 254 -12.66 -5.35 12.80
CA ALA A 254 -12.36 -6.51 11.99
C ALA A 254 -13.61 -7.14 11.36
N GLY A 255 -13.50 -7.47 10.05
CA GLY A 255 -14.48 -8.27 9.31
C GLY A 255 -15.73 -7.50 8.85
N LEU A 256 -16.36 -8.02 7.81
CA LEU A 256 -17.52 -7.38 7.17
C LEU A 256 -18.73 -7.26 8.10
N GLU A 257 -18.97 -8.26 8.95
CA GLU A 257 -20.10 -8.26 9.89
C GLU A 257 -20.02 -7.12 10.91
N ASN A 258 -18.83 -6.92 11.48
CA ASN A 258 -18.62 -5.84 12.43
C ASN A 258 -18.67 -4.48 11.75
N MET A 259 -18.09 -4.36 10.55
CA MET A 259 -18.17 -3.13 9.75
C MET A 259 -19.62 -2.79 9.40
N ALA A 260 -20.42 -3.78 8.98
CA ALA A 260 -21.84 -3.59 8.72
C ALA A 260 -22.62 -3.12 9.96
N GLU A 261 -22.31 -3.67 11.14
CA GLU A 261 -22.93 -3.22 12.39
C GLU A 261 -22.52 -1.78 12.75
N VAL A 262 -21.25 -1.41 12.56
CA VAL A 262 -20.80 -0.01 12.72
C VAL A 262 -21.58 0.89 11.76
N ARG A 263 -21.63 0.54 10.48
CA ARG A 263 -22.38 1.30 9.44
C ARG A 263 -23.83 1.49 9.83
N LYS A 264 -24.54 0.41 10.18
CA LYS A 264 -25.93 0.42 10.60
C LYS A 264 -26.18 1.38 11.77
N ARG A 265 -25.33 1.34 12.78
CA ARG A 265 -25.47 2.16 14.00
C ARG A 265 -25.18 3.65 13.73
N LEU A 266 -24.21 3.97 12.88
CA LEU A 266 -23.93 5.34 12.47
C LEU A 266 -25.09 5.90 11.63
N MET A 267 -25.60 5.11 10.67
CA MET A 267 -26.74 5.51 9.84
C MET A 267 -28.02 5.75 10.67
N ALA A 268 -28.25 4.99 11.75
CA ALA A 268 -29.38 5.23 12.64
C ALA A 268 -29.35 6.60 13.32
N GLU A 269 -28.20 7.24 13.37
CA GLU A 269 -28.00 8.61 13.89
C GLU A 269 -27.74 9.64 12.78
N ASN A 270 -28.08 9.29 11.52
CA ASN A 270 -27.87 10.12 10.32
C ASN A 270 -26.40 10.48 10.06
N ILE A 271 -25.46 9.67 10.51
CA ILE A 271 -24.03 9.82 10.23
C ILE A 271 -23.68 8.98 9.01
N THR A 272 -23.33 9.66 7.92
CA THR A 272 -23.08 9.06 6.61
C THR A 272 -21.59 8.91 6.28
N THR A 273 -20.70 9.15 7.25
CA THR A 273 -19.24 8.96 7.06
C THR A 273 -18.97 7.60 6.45
N PRO A 274 -18.28 7.54 5.28
CA PRO A 274 -18.00 6.28 4.61
C PRO A 274 -17.11 5.36 5.45
N LEU A 275 -17.39 4.07 5.42
CA LEU A 275 -16.46 3.04 5.88
C LEU A 275 -15.62 2.57 4.70
N ALA A 276 -14.31 2.58 4.88
CA ALA A 276 -13.34 2.15 3.88
C ALA A 276 -12.64 0.88 4.32
N THR A 277 -12.08 0.12 3.37
CA THR A 277 -11.31 -1.08 3.70
C THR A 277 -10.21 -1.40 2.69
N ASN A 278 -9.10 -1.91 3.22
CA ASN A 278 -8.08 -2.65 2.47
C ASN A 278 -7.87 -4.08 3.04
N VAL A 279 -8.58 -4.44 4.11
CA VAL A 279 -8.43 -5.71 4.81
C VAL A 279 -9.68 -6.61 4.66
N ALA A 280 -10.88 -6.05 4.81
CA ALA A 280 -12.13 -6.84 4.78
C ALA A 280 -12.58 -7.21 3.36
N VAL A 281 -12.15 -6.47 2.32
CA VAL A 281 -12.40 -6.75 0.90
C VAL A 281 -11.08 -6.70 0.15
N THR A 282 -10.52 -7.87 -0.16
CA THR A 282 -9.22 -8.02 -0.81
C THR A 282 -9.29 -8.77 -2.14
N SER A 283 -10.46 -9.27 -2.49
CA SER A 283 -10.71 -10.00 -3.74
C SER A 283 -12.10 -9.70 -4.31
N PHE A 284 -12.28 -10.01 -5.59
CA PHE A 284 -13.60 -9.89 -6.25
C PHE A 284 -14.67 -10.77 -5.57
N ALA A 285 -14.29 -11.89 -4.97
CA ALA A 285 -15.20 -12.79 -4.28
C ALA A 285 -15.83 -12.17 -3.01
N ASP A 286 -15.18 -11.17 -2.41
CA ASP A 286 -15.68 -10.51 -1.20
C ASP A 286 -16.73 -9.44 -1.51
N ILE A 287 -16.73 -8.89 -2.73
CA ILE A 287 -17.57 -7.75 -3.13
C ILE A 287 -19.08 -8.04 -2.98
N PRO A 288 -19.64 -9.18 -3.44
CA PRO A 288 -21.07 -9.43 -3.31
C PRO A 288 -21.55 -9.37 -1.86
N ARG A 289 -20.79 -9.97 -0.93
CA ARG A 289 -21.13 -9.97 0.48
C ARG A 289 -21.01 -8.58 1.11
N ALA A 290 -19.96 -7.83 0.77
CA ALA A 290 -19.78 -6.47 1.25
C ALA A 290 -20.92 -5.54 0.83
N LEU A 291 -21.43 -5.71 -0.40
CA LEU A 291 -22.58 -4.98 -0.93
C LEU A 291 -23.90 -5.37 -0.23
N GLU A 292 -24.17 -6.69 -0.11
CA GLU A 292 -25.37 -7.20 0.55
C GLU A 292 -25.50 -6.67 1.97
N MET A 293 -24.39 -6.52 2.68
CA MET A 293 -24.34 -6.07 4.06
C MET A 293 -24.25 -4.55 4.21
N ASP A 294 -24.10 -3.77 3.14
CA ASP A 294 -23.75 -2.33 3.18
C ASP A 294 -22.53 -2.04 4.08
N ALA A 295 -21.57 -2.97 4.12
CA ALA A 295 -20.46 -2.93 5.07
C ALA A 295 -19.38 -1.92 4.68
N VAL A 296 -19.25 -1.58 3.39
CA VAL A 296 -18.12 -0.83 2.83
C VAL A 296 -18.60 0.14 1.75
N GLN A 297 -18.18 1.39 1.85
CA GLN A 297 -18.47 2.44 0.88
C GLN A 297 -17.24 2.87 0.09
N VAL A 298 -16.02 2.48 0.51
CA VAL A 298 -14.76 2.77 -0.18
C VAL A 298 -13.86 1.54 -0.14
N ILE A 299 -13.31 1.14 -1.28
CA ILE A 299 -12.29 0.09 -1.35
C ILE A 299 -10.94 0.76 -1.63
N LEU A 300 -9.91 0.41 -0.85
CA LEU A 300 -8.54 0.77 -1.14
C LEU A 300 -7.89 -0.41 -1.87
N CYS A 301 -7.79 -0.28 -3.19
CA CYS A 301 -7.13 -1.29 -4.02
C CYS A 301 -5.61 -1.19 -3.92
N ASP A 302 -4.94 -2.21 -4.43
CA ASP A 302 -3.49 -2.24 -4.55
C ASP A 302 -3.14 -3.24 -5.66
N HIS A 303 -2.36 -2.83 -6.63
CA HIS A 303 -1.96 -3.69 -7.74
C HIS A 303 -1.18 -4.93 -7.29
N HIS A 304 -0.53 -4.88 -6.12
CA HIS A 304 0.24 -6.01 -5.60
C HIS A 304 -0.63 -7.22 -5.21
N TYR A 305 -1.79 -7.01 -4.60
CA TYR A 305 -2.65 -8.12 -4.11
C TYR A 305 -3.98 -8.28 -4.85
N TRP A 306 -4.41 -7.30 -5.63
CA TRP A 306 -5.58 -7.44 -6.50
C TRP A 306 -5.29 -8.17 -7.81
N GLY A 307 -4.04 -8.63 -8.04
CA GLY A 307 -3.66 -9.38 -9.24
C GLY A 307 -3.20 -8.51 -10.40
N GLY A 308 -2.56 -7.38 -10.10
CA GLY A 308 -1.95 -6.51 -11.08
C GLY A 308 -2.78 -5.29 -11.46
N MET A 309 -2.25 -4.48 -12.35
CA MET A 309 -2.84 -3.20 -12.76
C MET A 309 -4.15 -3.38 -13.53
N ARG A 310 -4.26 -4.41 -14.36
CA ARG A 310 -5.49 -4.68 -15.12
C ARG A 310 -6.64 -5.05 -14.21
N GLN A 311 -6.39 -5.82 -13.15
CA GLN A 311 -7.42 -6.19 -12.18
C GLN A 311 -7.89 -4.99 -11.37
N VAL A 312 -7.00 -4.06 -11.01
CA VAL A 312 -7.41 -2.78 -10.40
C VAL A 312 -8.34 -1.98 -11.33
N ARG A 313 -8.09 -1.99 -12.63
CA ARG A 313 -8.99 -1.37 -13.62
C ARG A 313 -10.36 -2.05 -13.67
N HIS A 314 -10.42 -3.38 -13.58
CA HIS A 314 -11.69 -4.11 -13.50
C HIS A 314 -12.44 -3.80 -12.21
N LEU A 315 -11.74 -3.77 -11.08
CA LEU A 315 -12.32 -3.36 -9.79
C LEU A 315 -12.92 -1.94 -9.87
N ALA A 316 -12.20 -0.99 -10.47
CA ALA A 316 -12.67 0.39 -10.60
C ALA A 316 -14.01 0.49 -11.38
N ASN A 317 -14.19 -0.35 -12.40
CA ASN A 317 -15.45 -0.41 -13.16
C ASN A 317 -16.58 -0.96 -12.28
N LEU A 318 -16.34 -2.00 -11.49
CA LEU A 318 -17.32 -2.53 -10.53
C LEU A 318 -17.66 -1.50 -9.46
N CYS A 319 -16.67 -0.86 -8.86
CA CYS A 319 -16.87 0.21 -7.87
C CYS A 319 -17.76 1.32 -8.45
N LYS A 320 -17.50 1.75 -9.69
CA LYS A 320 -18.33 2.75 -10.37
C LYS A 320 -19.79 2.31 -10.52
N VAL A 321 -20.03 1.06 -10.93
CA VAL A 321 -21.39 0.53 -11.14
C VAL A 321 -22.17 0.47 -9.83
N PHE A 322 -21.52 0.08 -8.74
CA PHE A 322 -22.16 -0.08 -7.43
C PHE A 322 -22.08 1.17 -6.53
N GLY A 323 -21.52 2.28 -7.02
CA GLY A 323 -21.42 3.51 -6.25
C GLY A 323 -20.41 3.45 -5.09
N ILE A 324 -19.46 2.51 -5.14
CA ILE A 324 -18.37 2.39 -4.17
C ILE A 324 -17.24 3.34 -4.56
N GLY A 325 -16.71 4.10 -3.60
CA GLY A 325 -15.51 4.91 -3.79
C GLY A 325 -14.27 4.04 -3.95
N LEU A 326 -13.26 4.57 -4.61
CA LEU A 326 -11.98 3.88 -4.83
C LEU A 326 -10.82 4.77 -4.42
N SER A 327 -9.92 4.21 -3.63
CA SER A 327 -8.59 4.73 -3.30
C SER A 327 -7.54 3.65 -3.57
N MET A 328 -6.27 3.93 -3.29
CA MET A 328 -5.19 2.95 -3.35
C MET A 328 -4.47 2.88 -2.02
N HIS A 329 -4.32 1.65 -1.52
CA HIS A 329 -3.51 1.31 -0.36
C HIS A 329 -2.02 1.38 -0.71
N SER A 330 -1.18 1.62 0.29
CA SER A 330 0.26 1.47 0.16
C SER A 330 0.88 0.82 1.40
N ASN A 331 2.08 0.29 1.21
CA ASN A 331 2.99 -0.17 2.25
C ASN A 331 4.36 0.44 1.96
N SER A 332 5.37 0.21 2.81
CA SER A 332 6.74 0.67 2.56
C SER A 332 7.19 0.22 1.17
N HIS A 333 7.54 1.18 0.30
CA HIS A 333 7.88 0.93 -1.10
C HIS A 333 8.84 1.99 -1.65
N LEU A 334 9.46 1.69 -2.79
CA LEU A 334 10.35 2.58 -3.52
C LEU A 334 9.71 3.15 -4.80
N GLY A 335 10.49 3.84 -5.59
CA GLY A 335 10.03 4.56 -6.77
C GLY A 335 9.44 3.68 -7.87
N VAL A 336 9.87 2.43 -8.00
CA VAL A 336 9.32 1.49 -9.00
C VAL A 336 7.85 1.19 -8.68
N SER A 337 7.54 0.84 -7.42
CA SER A 337 6.15 0.62 -6.98
C SER A 337 5.33 1.91 -7.01
N LEU A 338 5.90 3.06 -6.61
CA LEU A 338 5.22 4.35 -6.70
C LEU A 338 4.80 4.68 -8.13
N MET A 339 5.68 4.45 -9.11
CA MET A 339 5.34 4.66 -10.53
C MET A 339 4.30 3.68 -11.02
N ALA A 340 4.36 2.41 -10.60
CA ALA A 340 3.31 1.44 -10.90
C ALA A 340 1.93 1.90 -10.38
N MET A 341 1.86 2.36 -9.12
CA MET A 341 0.66 2.96 -8.53
C MET A 341 0.18 4.18 -9.35
N ALA A 342 1.10 5.08 -9.70
CA ALA A 342 0.78 6.28 -10.44
C ALA A 342 0.24 5.96 -11.86
N HIS A 343 0.82 4.98 -12.57
CA HIS A 343 0.34 4.57 -13.89
C HIS A 343 -1.07 3.97 -13.84
N VAL A 344 -1.35 3.05 -12.90
CA VAL A 344 -2.69 2.48 -12.79
C VAL A 344 -3.72 3.54 -12.35
N ALA A 345 -3.36 4.44 -11.46
CA ALA A 345 -4.20 5.55 -11.03
C ALA A 345 -4.48 6.54 -12.17
N ALA A 346 -3.44 6.85 -12.99
CA ALA A 346 -3.58 7.72 -14.15
C ALA A 346 -4.56 7.15 -15.19
N ALA A 347 -4.58 5.83 -15.37
CA ALA A 347 -5.48 5.15 -16.28
C ALA A 347 -6.86 4.84 -15.68
N THR A 348 -7.12 5.14 -14.40
CA THR A 348 -8.36 4.78 -13.69
C THR A 348 -9.30 5.99 -13.55
N PRO A 349 -10.34 6.16 -14.42
CA PRO A 349 -11.26 7.30 -14.33
C PRO A 349 -11.98 7.37 -12.98
N HIS A 350 -12.42 6.23 -12.44
CA HIS A 350 -13.13 6.13 -11.17
C HIS A 350 -12.15 5.94 -9.99
N LEU A 351 -11.18 6.83 -9.86
CA LEU A 351 -10.36 7.00 -8.65
C LEU A 351 -10.91 8.22 -7.92
N THR A 352 -11.67 7.98 -6.85
CA THR A 352 -12.46 9.02 -6.18
C THR A 352 -11.74 9.66 -5.01
N TYR A 353 -10.67 9.03 -4.53
CA TYR A 353 -9.84 9.52 -3.43
C TYR A 353 -8.37 9.56 -3.85
N ALA A 354 -7.60 10.43 -3.23
CA ALA A 354 -6.15 10.42 -3.38
C ALA A 354 -5.56 9.11 -2.87
N CYS A 355 -4.51 8.62 -3.52
CA CYS A 355 -3.82 7.39 -3.16
C CYS A 355 -3.03 7.54 -1.86
N ASP A 356 -2.87 6.49 -1.11
CA ASP A 356 -1.92 6.46 0.01
C ASP A 356 -0.49 6.29 -0.48
N THR A 357 0.49 6.74 0.29
CA THR A 357 1.89 6.43 0.01
C THR A 357 2.78 6.47 1.25
N HIS A 358 3.58 5.41 1.43
CA HIS A 358 4.68 5.37 2.40
C HIS A 358 5.98 5.97 1.86
N TYR A 359 6.01 6.37 0.61
CA TYR A 359 7.22 6.83 -0.07
C TYR A 359 7.95 8.00 0.64
N PRO A 360 7.24 8.98 1.26
CA PRO A 360 7.88 10.03 2.04
C PRO A 360 8.74 9.52 3.21
N TRP A 361 8.43 8.36 3.76
CA TRP A 361 9.14 7.73 4.87
C TRP A 361 10.46 7.08 4.45
N GLN A 362 10.64 6.78 3.16
CA GLN A 362 11.81 6.07 2.67
C GLN A 362 13.00 7.03 2.47
N SER A 363 14.19 6.56 2.81
CA SER A 363 15.42 7.31 2.63
C SER A 363 15.82 7.38 1.16
N GLU A 364 16.34 8.53 0.73
CA GLU A 364 16.96 8.69 -0.61
C GLU A 364 18.11 7.71 -0.85
N LYS A 365 18.80 7.29 0.22
CA LYS A 365 19.90 6.32 0.15
C LYS A 365 19.46 4.90 -0.18
N ASP A 366 18.17 4.63 -0.07
CA ASP A 366 17.59 3.30 -0.30
C ASP A 366 16.88 3.21 -1.65
N GLU A 367 16.71 4.36 -2.33
CA GLU A 367 16.06 4.42 -3.65
C GLU A 367 16.86 3.62 -4.68
N VAL A 368 16.14 2.79 -5.46
CA VAL A 368 16.73 1.96 -6.52
C VAL A 368 16.43 2.49 -7.93
N VAL A 369 15.76 3.63 -8.03
CA VAL A 369 15.50 4.29 -9.33
C VAL A 369 16.73 5.10 -9.75
N ALA A 370 17.17 4.92 -10.97
CA ALA A 370 18.23 5.69 -11.57
C ALA A 370 17.86 7.18 -11.62
N GLY A 371 18.78 8.03 -11.19
CA GLY A 371 18.53 9.46 -11.06
C GLY A 371 17.89 9.86 -9.71
N GLY A 372 17.67 8.91 -8.81
CA GLY A 372 17.17 9.16 -7.44
C GLY A 372 15.65 9.13 -7.31
N ARG A 373 15.14 9.77 -6.29
CA ARG A 373 13.71 9.68 -5.92
C ARG A 373 12.77 10.26 -6.97
N VAL A 374 11.66 9.56 -7.19
CA VAL A 374 10.52 10.09 -7.95
C VAL A 374 9.95 11.32 -7.23
N PRO A 375 9.84 12.48 -7.89
CA PRO A 375 9.33 13.69 -7.25
C PRO A 375 7.84 13.59 -6.90
N ILE A 376 7.49 14.00 -5.68
CA ILE A 376 6.12 14.35 -5.29
C ILE A 376 6.07 15.88 -5.22
N VAL A 377 5.28 16.50 -6.08
CA VAL A 377 5.14 17.97 -6.17
C VAL A 377 3.66 18.33 -6.11
N ASP A 378 3.30 19.29 -5.25
CA ASP A 378 1.91 19.67 -4.93
C ASP A 378 1.05 18.42 -4.61
N GLY A 379 1.59 17.51 -3.79
CA GLY A 379 0.94 16.27 -3.41
C GLY A 379 0.74 15.26 -4.54
N CYS A 380 1.35 15.46 -5.71
CA CYS A 380 1.12 14.63 -6.89
C CYS A 380 2.40 14.00 -7.42
N VAL A 381 2.27 12.81 -7.98
CA VAL A 381 3.25 12.20 -8.89
C VAL A 381 2.81 12.48 -10.32
N ARG A 382 3.75 12.95 -11.15
CA ARG A 382 3.48 13.24 -12.56
C ARG A 382 3.83 12.04 -13.43
N ILE A 383 2.91 11.68 -14.32
CA ILE A 383 3.15 10.72 -15.39
C ILE A 383 3.80 11.45 -16.58
N SER A 384 4.89 10.89 -17.07
CA SER A 384 5.58 11.37 -18.27
C SER A 384 5.22 10.51 -19.48
N ASP A 385 5.67 10.95 -20.67
CA ASP A 385 5.55 10.18 -21.92
C ASP A 385 6.67 9.15 -22.11
N LYS A 386 7.51 8.94 -21.07
CA LYS A 386 8.56 7.93 -21.13
C LYS A 386 7.95 6.53 -21.23
N PRO A 387 8.53 5.63 -22.05
CA PRO A 387 8.05 4.27 -22.20
C PRO A 387 8.08 3.46 -20.90
N GLY A 388 7.21 2.48 -20.79
CA GLY A 388 7.12 1.61 -19.63
C GLY A 388 6.61 2.34 -18.39
N LEU A 389 7.20 2.06 -17.24
CA LEU A 389 6.96 2.79 -15.97
C LEU A 389 7.65 4.17 -15.95
N GLY A 390 8.46 4.50 -16.97
CA GLY A 390 9.18 5.76 -17.05
C GLY A 390 10.37 5.89 -16.10
N VAL A 391 10.79 4.81 -15.47
CA VAL A 391 11.92 4.70 -14.54
C VAL A 391 12.80 3.51 -14.90
N GLU A 392 14.08 3.59 -14.54
CA GLU A 392 15.07 2.53 -14.72
C GLU A 392 15.74 2.20 -13.37
N LEU A 393 16.39 1.04 -13.27
CA LEU A 393 17.09 0.63 -12.04
C LEU A 393 18.49 1.24 -11.96
N ASP A 394 18.84 1.70 -10.77
CA ASP A 394 20.22 1.94 -10.35
C ASP A 394 20.78 0.63 -9.75
N TYR A 395 21.61 -0.04 -10.53
CA TYR A 395 22.16 -1.36 -10.13
C TYR A 395 23.12 -1.26 -8.95
N ASP A 396 23.78 -0.13 -8.73
CA ASP A 396 24.64 0.08 -7.55
C ASP A 396 23.79 0.20 -6.29
N GLN A 397 22.67 0.91 -6.35
CA GLN A 397 21.73 1.01 -5.23
C GLN A 397 21.01 -0.33 -5.00
N LEU A 398 20.64 -1.03 -6.05
CA LEU A 398 20.07 -2.37 -5.98
C LEU A 398 21.05 -3.35 -5.28
N ALA A 399 22.34 -3.30 -5.63
CA ALA A 399 23.37 -4.12 -4.98
C ALA A 399 23.50 -3.80 -3.48
N LYS A 400 23.44 -2.53 -3.08
CA LYS A 400 23.42 -2.11 -1.67
C LYS A 400 22.17 -2.62 -0.94
N GLY A 401 20.99 -2.54 -1.58
CA GLY A 401 19.75 -3.08 -1.04
C GLY A 401 19.79 -4.60 -0.80
N ARG A 402 20.39 -5.34 -1.75
CA ARG A 402 20.64 -6.78 -1.61
C ARG A 402 21.62 -7.12 -0.48
N GLU A 403 22.67 -6.30 -0.31
CA GLU A 403 23.61 -6.48 0.78
C GLU A 403 22.96 -6.22 2.15
N ARG A 404 22.12 -5.18 2.27
CA ARG A 404 21.30 -4.95 3.48
C ARG A 404 20.40 -6.14 3.78
N TYR A 405 19.71 -6.68 2.75
CA TYR A 405 18.89 -7.87 2.92
C TYR A 405 19.69 -9.07 3.43
N ARG A 406 20.92 -9.31 2.92
CA ARG A 406 21.78 -10.38 3.41
C ARG A 406 22.17 -10.22 4.88
N LYS A 407 22.43 -8.99 5.32
CA LYS A 407 22.78 -8.64 6.71
C LYS A 407 21.58 -8.60 7.66
N CYS A 408 20.38 -8.35 7.14
CA CYS A 408 19.17 -8.31 7.94
C CYS A 408 18.93 -9.63 8.66
N SER A 409 18.60 -9.57 9.95
CA SER A 409 18.46 -10.76 10.82
C SER A 409 17.15 -11.53 10.60
N TYR A 410 16.22 -11.00 9.83
CA TYR A 410 14.92 -11.61 9.56
C TYR A 410 14.64 -11.70 8.05
N ARG A 411 13.69 -12.58 7.69
CA ARG A 411 13.26 -12.84 6.31
C ARG A 411 11.75 -12.70 6.13
N LYS A 412 11.06 -12.34 7.19
CA LYS A 412 9.62 -12.07 7.23
C LYS A 412 9.39 -10.85 8.11
N ARG A 413 8.46 -9.99 7.71
CA ARG A 413 7.98 -8.88 8.55
C ARG A 413 7.29 -9.43 9.81
N ASP A 414 7.66 -8.91 10.96
CA ASP A 414 7.06 -9.23 12.25
C ASP A 414 7.09 -7.99 13.16
N ASP A 415 6.08 -7.14 13.00
CA ASP A 415 5.98 -5.87 13.70
C ASP A 415 5.85 -6.06 15.22
N GLU A 416 5.23 -7.17 15.67
CA GLU A 416 5.13 -7.52 17.08
C GLU A 416 6.50 -7.85 17.67
N ALA A 417 7.29 -8.67 16.98
CA ALA A 417 8.64 -8.98 17.43
C ALA A 417 9.55 -7.73 17.48
N GLN A 418 9.39 -6.82 16.52
CA GLN A 418 10.15 -5.55 16.52
C GLN A 418 9.70 -4.65 17.68
N MET A 419 8.40 -4.59 17.96
CA MET A 419 7.89 -3.84 19.10
C MET A 419 8.44 -4.36 20.43
N ARG A 420 8.50 -5.69 20.61
CA ARG A 420 9.11 -6.32 21.79
C ARG A 420 10.60 -6.06 21.90
N LYS A 421 11.30 -6.10 20.77
CA LYS A 421 12.76 -5.93 20.74
C LYS A 421 13.20 -4.52 21.11
N TYR A 422 12.49 -3.51 20.61
CA TYR A 422 12.98 -2.13 20.68
C TYR A 422 12.26 -1.25 21.68
N ILE A 423 11.01 -1.57 22.05
CA ILE A 423 10.16 -0.66 22.81
C ILE A 423 9.69 -1.28 24.13
N ASP A 424 8.91 -2.37 24.07
CA ASP A 424 8.32 -3.01 25.25
C ASP A 424 8.39 -4.53 25.12
N PRO A 425 9.26 -5.21 25.91
CA PRO A 425 9.41 -6.67 25.85
C PRO A 425 8.12 -7.46 26.11
N ASN A 426 7.14 -6.85 26.77
CA ASN A 426 5.87 -7.48 27.13
C ASN A 426 4.74 -7.16 26.12
N TRP A 427 5.00 -6.37 25.11
CA TRP A 427 3.98 -5.97 24.16
C TRP A 427 3.37 -7.17 23.43
N GLN A 428 2.06 -7.15 23.29
CA GLN A 428 1.29 -8.17 22.58
C GLN A 428 0.35 -7.50 21.57
N ARG A 429 0.26 -8.10 20.38
CA ARG A 429 -0.75 -7.73 19.41
C ARG A 429 -2.11 -8.26 19.87
N ILE A 430 -3.00 -7.35 20.24
CA ILE A 430 -4.37 -7.64 20.63
C ILE A 430 -5.29 -6.88 19.67
N LEU A 431 -6.17 -7.58 18.96
CA LEU A 431 -7.15 -7.01 18.05
C LEU A 431 -8.54 -7.62 18.31
N PRO A 432 -9.54 -6.81 18.62
CA PRO A 432 -9.43 -5.37 18.89
C PRO A 432 -8.71 -5.08 20.21
N ARG A 433 -8.01 -3.94 20.26
CA ARG A 433 -7.33 -3.47 21.48
C ARG A 433 -8.22 -2.55 22.32
N TRP A 434 -9.09 -1.78 21.66
CA TRP A 434 -9.89 -0.71 22.27
C TRP A 434 -11.39 -0.90 22.10
#